data_83f47f80e531cc1a99f9c39a8a5a83fa
#
_entry.id   83f47f80e531cc1a99f9c39a8a5a83fa
#
_cell.length_a   1.000
_cell.length_b   1.000
_cell.length_c   1.000
_cell.angle_alpha   90.00
_cell.angle_beta   90.00
_cell.angle_gamma   90.00
#
_symmetry.space_group_name_H-M   'P 1'
#
loop_
_entity.id
_entity.type
_entity.pdbx_description
1 polymer ?
#
loop_
_entity_poly.entity_id
_entity_poly.type
_entity_poly.pdbx_seq_one_letter_code
_entity_poly.pdbx_strand_id
1 'polypeptide(L)'
;MSAGTTGQTTGEEWPRRGEPDGRGPRIDPGEAAQARRLVEAISHTFDSKVVGQEALRTALLVGLIGGGHVLLESVPGLAKTLAASTLASTVDASFSRVQCTPDLLPSDIIGTQVFNPGSGTFTTELGPVHANVVLLDEINRSSAKTQAAMLEAMQEKQATIGAKTYPMPNPFLVLATQNPIDEEGTYVLPQAQMDRFLLKTIVDYPSPADEVEMLRRLKSGALESRTVPPVVSRQDVLWLQDLSRRVYVDEALLRYIVQIVHATRHGGDYLPQEQARCLEYGASPRAAIAFVQAACAHALIHGRDHVLPDDVRAMRYMVLRHRLIPVSYTHLT
;
A
#
# COMPACT_ATOMS: atom_id res chain seq x y z
N MET A 1 42.22 46.47 27.59
CA MET A 1 42.77 45.78 26.41
C MET A 1 41.77 44.73 25.99
N SER A 2 41.14 45.01 24.90
CA SER A 2 40.02 44.22 24.31
C SER A 2 40.61 43.18 23.37
N ALA A 3 40.09 41.96 23.40
CA ALA A 3 40.31 41.01 22.33
C ALA A 3 38.96 40.38 21.99
N GLY A 4 38.41 40.81 20.86
CA GLY A 4 37.21 40.23 20.28
C GLY A 4 37.51 38.90 19.60
N THR A 5 36.63 37.93 19.84
CA THR A 5 36.67 36.65 19.14
C THR A 5 35.57 36.67 18.08
N THR A 6 35.97 36.82 16.82
CA THR A 6 35.10 36.67 15.64
C THR A 6 34.79 35.20 15.41
N GLY A 7 33.52 34.83 15.54
CA GLY A 7 33.02 33.51 15.14
C GLY A 7 33.02 33.38 13.63
N GLN A 8 33.78 32.44 13.12
CA GLN A 8 33.72 31.98 11.73
C GLN A 8 32.55 31.00 11.62
N THR A 9 31.51 31.40 10.90
CA THR A 9 30.51 30.51 10.36
C THR A 9 31.13 29.76 9.18
N THR A 10 31.46 28.49 9.41
CA THR A 10 31.81 27.56 8.33
C THR A 10 30.58 27.27 7.51
N GLY A 11 30.47 27.94 6.36
CA GLY A 11 29.48 27.55 5.34
C GLY A 11 29.82 26.17 4.80
N GLU A 12 28.99 25.20 5.07
CA GLU A 12 29.04 23.91 4.40
C GLU A 12 28.71 24.10 2.93
N GLU A 13 29.74 24.04 2.07
CA GLU A 13 29.59 23.99 0.61
C GLU A 13 28.91 22.67 0.22
N TRP A 14 27.75 22.74 -0.42
CA TRP A 14 27.09 21.61 -1.02
C TRP A 14 27.94 21.05 -2.18
N PRO A 15 28.16 19.73 -2.26
CA PRO A 15 28.93 19.14 -3.36
C PRO A 15 28.24 19.39 -4.69
N ARG A 16 29.00 19.91 -5.66
CA ARG A 16 28.55 20.16 -7.03
C ARG A 16 28.24 18.84 -7.74
N ARG A 17 27.20 18.83 -8.58
CA ARG A 17 26.83 17.74 -9.47
C ARG A 17 28.02 17.23 -10.26
N GLY A 18 28.29 15.93 -10.19
CA GLY A 18 29.10 15.25 -11.18
C GLY A 18 30.24 14.39 -10.64
N GLU A 19 29.92 13.26 -9.99
CA GLU A 19 30.70 12.04 -10.10
C GLU A 19 29.79 10.83 -10.03
N PRO A 20 29.98 9.80 -10.88
CA PRO A 20 29.17 8.58 -10.84
C PRO A 20 29.63 7.72 -9.66
N ASP A 21 28.98 7.90 -8.55
CA ASP A 21 29.13 7.08 -7.36
C ASP A 21 28.49 5.72 -7.59
N GLY A 22 29.21 4.64 -7.34
CA GLY A 22 28.92 3.20 -7.51
C GLY A 22 27.51 2.66 -7.30
N ARG A 23 26.54 3.21 -7.96
CA ARG A 23 25.11 2.94 -7.84
C ARG A 23 24.67 2.05 -8.98
N GLY A 24 23.84 1.06 -8.67
CA GLY A 24 23.30 0.10 -9.61
C GLY A 24 22.71 0.68 -10.90
N PRO A 25 22.37 -0.12 -11.89
CA PRO A 25 21.98 0.34 -13.22
C PRO A 25 20.82 1.32 -13.12
N ARG A 26 21.04 2.55 -13.62
CA ARG A 26 20.00 3.59 -13.70
C ARG A 26 18.93 3.14 -14.69
N ILE A 27 17.72 3.65 -14.48
CA ILE A 27 16.61 3.50 -15.44
C ILE A 27 16.99 4.28 -16.70
N ASP A 28 17.00 3.62 -17.85
CA ASP A 28 17.22 4.34 -19.09
C ASP A 28 15.92 5.05 -19.57
N PRO A 29 16.07 6.08 -20.46
CA PRO A 29 14.90 6.82 -20.95
C PRO A 29 13.86 5.95 -21.67
N GLY A 30 14.29 4.86 -22.31
CA GLY A 30 13.40 3.90 -22.98
C GLY A 30 12.59 3.11 -21.98
N GLU A 31 13.25 2.60 -20.92
CA GLU A 31 12.57 1.92 -19.79
C GLU A 31 11.55 2.86 -19.12
N ALA A 32 11.93 4.11 -18.83
CA ALA A 32 11.03 5.09 -18.22
C ALA A 32 9.80 5.39 -19.11
N ALA A 33 10.01 5.54 -20.41
CA ALA A 33 8.92 5.75 -21.37
C ALA A 33 8.01 4.51 -21.48
N GLN A 34 8.56 3.31 -21.43
CA GLN A 34 7.78 2.07 -21.43
C GLN A 34 6.97 1.95 -20.12
N ALA A 35 7.58 2.18 -18.97
CA ALA A 35 6.90 2.15 -17.69
C ALA A 35 5.71 3.12 -17.66
N ARG A 36 5.91 4.34 -18.14
CA ARG A 36 4.86 5.35 -18.25
C ARG A 36 3.68 4.85 -19.10
N ARG A 37 3.93 4.27 -20.28
CA ARG A 37 2.87 3.73 -21.15
C ARG A 37 2.06 2.62 -20.45
N LEU A 38 2.73 1.71 -19.75
CA LEU A 38 2.06 0.64 -19.01
C LEU A 38 1.18 1.20 -17.88
N VAL A 39 1.71 2.15 -17.10
CA VAL A 39 0.96 2.81 -16.01
C VAL A 39 -0.24 3.61 -16.54
N GLU A 40 -0.07 4.33 -17.65
CA GLU A 40 -1.16 5.06 -18.32
C GLU A 40 -2.25 4.10 -18.82
N ALA A 41 -1.88 2.94 -19.40
CA ALA A 41 -2.82 1.91 -19.82
C ALA A 41 -3.62 1.33 -18.64
N ILE A 42 -2.95 1.01 -17.53
CA ILE A 42 -3.61 0.54 -16.29
C ILE A 42 -4.58 1.62 -15.77
N SER A 43 -4.11 2.87 -15.66
CA SER A 43 -4.90 3.98 -15.13
C SER A 43 -6.13 4.26 -15.98
N HIS A 44 -5.97 4.34 -17.30
CA HIS A 44 -7.09 4.56 -18.23
C HIS A 44 -8.14 3.46 -18.12
N THR A 45 -7.70 2.20 -18.08
CA THR A 45 -8.60 1.06 -17.95
C THR A 45 -9.33 1.07 -16.61
N PHE A 46 -8.62 1.39 -15.51
CA PHE A 46 -9.21 1.54 -14.18
C PHE A 46 -10.28 2.65 -14.17
N ASP A 47 -9.96 3.83 -14.67
CA ASP A 47 -10.86 5.00 -14.69
C ASP A 47 -12.09 4.78 -15.59
N SER A 48 -12.02 3.87 -16.55
CA SER A 48 -13.18 3.48 -17.35
C SER A 48 -14.28 2.81 -16.53
N LYS A 49 -13.92 2.19 -15.40
CA LYS A 49 -14.84 1.44 -14.52
C LYS A 49 -15.07 2.09 -13.17
N VAL A 50 -14.05 2.73 -12.61
CA VAL A 50 -14.09 3.35 -11.27
C VAL A 50 -14.04 4.86 -11.42
N VAL A 51 -15.11 5.53 -11.02
CA VAL A 51 -15.28 6.99 -11.18
C VAL A 51 -14.95 7.69 -9.85
N GLY A 52 -14.22 8.80 -9.90
CA GLY A 52 -14.04 9.72 -8.77
C GLY A 52 -13.21 9.17 -7.60
N GLN A 53 -12.37 8.14 -7.85
CA GLN A 53 -11.59 7.48 -6.79
C GLN A 53 -10.07 7.59 -7.04
N GLU A 54 -9.56 8.80 -7.27
CA GLU A 54 -8.14 9.02 -7.60
C GLU A 54 -7.19 8.59 -6.48
N ALA A 55 -7.54 8.88 -5.22
CA ALA A 55 -6.74 8.47 -4.08
C ALA A 55 -6.64 6.95 -3.96
N LEU A 56 -7.74 6.24 -4.20
CA LEU A 56 -7.78 4.78 -4.23
C LEU A 56 -6.93 4.25 -5.39
N ARG A 57 -7.10 4.77 -6.61
CA ARG A 57 -6.28 4.39 -7.76
C ARG A 57 -4.79 4.56 -7.47
N THR A 58 -4.39 5.72 -6.93
CA THR A 58 -3.00 6.00 -6.57
C THR A 58 -2.48 5.00 -5.54
N ALA A 59 -3.24 4.73 -4.47
CA ALA A 59 -2.86 3.75 -3.46
C ALA A 59 -2.69 2.33 -4.04
N LEU A 60 -3.60 1.92 -4.92
CA LEU A 60 -3.55 0.62 -5.59
C LEU A 60 -2.34 0.49 -6.53
N LEU A 61 -2.07 1.51 -7.33
CA LEU A 61 -0.89 1.53 -8.23
C LEU A 61 0.42 1.54 -7.44
N VAL A 62 0.52 2.38 -6.41
CA VAL A 62 1.72 2.42 -5.55
C VAL A 62 1.88 1.10 -4.81
N GLY A 63 0.80 0.50 -4.31
CA GLY A 63 0.83 -0.82 -3.69
C GLY A 63 1.29 -1.92 -4.65
N LEU A 64 0.75 -1.95 -5.86
CA LEU A 64 1.09 -2.94 -6.88
C LEU A 64 2.54 -2.80 -7.35
N ILE A 65 2.96 -1.59 -7.74
CA ILE A 65 4.29 -1.31 -8.29
C ILE A 65 5.36 -1.29 -7.19
N GLY A 66 5.02 -0.79 -6.00
CA GLY A 66 5.89 -0.86 -4.83
C GLY A 66 6.03 -2.27 -4.25
N GLY A 67 5.14 -3.21 -4.63
CA GLY A 67 5.16 -4.59 -4.12
C GLY A 67 4.75 -4.70 -2.65
N GLY A 68 3.90 -3.78 -2.17
CA GLY A 68 3.38 -3.74 -0.80
C GLY A 68 1.87 -3.95 -0.75
N HIS A 69 1.32 -4.02 0.46
CA HIS A 69 -0.11 -4.23 0.70
C HIS A 69 -0.78 -2.93 1.14
N VAL A 70 -2.09 -2.81 0.92
CA VAL A 70 -2.83 -1.56 1.15
C VAL A 70 -3.98 -1.80 2.12
N LEU A 71 -4.08 -0.96 3.13
CA LEU A 71 -5.21 -0.90 4.05
C LEU A 71 -6.17 0.20 3.59
N LEU A 72 -7.43 -0.15 3.44
CA LEU A 72 -8.49 0.76 3.02
C LEU A 72 -9.44 1.02 4.20
N GLU A 73 -9.57 2.26 4.60
CA GLU A 73 -10.63 2.67 5.52
C GLU A 73 -11.78 3.24 4.72
N SER A 74 -12.97 2.67 4.87
CA SER A 74 -14.08 3.02 3.99
C SER A 74 -15.40 2.51 4.52
N VAL A 75 -16.42 3.33 4.37
CA VAL A 75 -17.81 2.89 4.57
C VAL A 75 -18.24 1.88 3.48
N PRO A 76 -19.31 1.10 3.69
CA PRO A 76 -19.86 0.20 2.67
C PRO A 76 -20.29 0.95 1.40
N GLY A 77 -20.29 0.25 0.26
CA GLY A 77 -20.85 0.78 -1.00
C GLY A 77 -19.89 1.63 -1.86
N LEU A 78 -18.64 1.86 -1.46
CA LEU A 78 -17.68 2.72 -2.18
C LEU A 78 -16.79 1.96 -3.19
N ALA A 79 -17.37 1.05 -3.97
CA ALA A 79 -16.76 0.38 -5.12
C ALA A 79 -15.40 -0.34 -4.86
N LYS A 80 -15.05 -0.68 -3.62
CA LYS A 80 -13.78 -1.36 -3.26
C LYS A 80 -13.56 -2.65 -4.02
N THR A 81 -14.59 -3.50 -4.06
CA THR A 81 -14.55 -4.78 -4.79
C THR A 81 -14.39 -4.56 -6.28
N LEU A 82 -15.10 -3.59 -6.86
CA LEU A 82 -14.97 -3.22 -8.25
C LEU A 82 -13.56 -2.73 -8.57
N ALA A 83 -13.00 -1.86 -7.74
CA ALA A 83 -11.63 -1.36 -7.91
C ALA A 83 -10.58 -2.48 -7.86
N ALA A 84 -10.67 -3.38 -6.88
CA ALA A 84 -9.74 -4.51 -6.73
C ALA A 84 -9.84 -5.49 -7.90
N SER A 85 -11.06 -5.88 -8.31
CA SER A 85 -11.28 -6.79 -9.42
C SER A 85 -10.91 -6.17 -10.77
N THR A 86 -11.17 -4.87 -10.96
CA THR A 86 -10.75 -4.13 -12.17
C THR A 86 -9.24 -4.10 -12.28
N LEU A 87 -8.53 -3.75 -11.19
CA LEU A 87 -7.06 -3.77 -11.19
C LEU A 87 -6.53 -5.15 -11.56
N ALA A 88 -7.03 -6.21 -10.92
CA ALA A 88 -6.59 -7.58 -11.19
C ALA A 88 -6.82 -7.98 -12.65
N SER A 89 -8.01 -7.72 -13.20
CA SER A 89 -8.32 -8.00 -14.60
C SER A 89 -7.42 -7.21 -15.56
N THR A 90 -7.15 -5.94 -15.25
CA THR A 90 -6.31 -5.06 -16.07
C THR A 90 -4.89 -5.60 -16.24
N VAL A 91 -4.36 -6.30 -15.22
CA VAL A 91 -2.97 -6.83 -15.22
C VAL A 91 -2.89 -8.36 -15.38
N ASP A 92 -3.92 -8.98 -15.93
CA ASP A 92 -4.02 -10.44 -16.13
C ASP A 92 -3.70 -11.25 -14.85
N ALA A 93 -4.18 -10.77 -13.72
CA ALA A 93 -3.92 -11.35 -12.42
C ALA A 93 -5.17 -12.05 -11.87
N SER A 94 -4.97 -13.13 -11.12
CA SER A 94 -6.06 -13.79 -10.40
C SER A 94 -6.56 -12.91 -9.26
N PHE A 95 -7.89 -12.89 -9.06
CA PHE A 95 -8.55 -12.12 -8.02
C PHE A 95 -9.33 -13.05 -7.09
N SER A 96 -9.22 -12.77 -5.79
CA SER A 96 -10.04 -13.41 -4.77
C SER A 96 -10.58 -12.38 -3.79
N ARG A 97 -11.83 -12.56 -3.36
CA ARG A 97 -12.47 -11.78 -2.30
C ARG A 97 -12.80 -12.68 -1.13
N VAL A 98 -12.39 -12.28 0.05
CA VAL A 98 -12.73 -12.93 1.31
C VAL A 98 -13.53 -11.94 2.15
N GLN A 99 -14.79 -12.27 2.44
CA GLN A 99 -15.58 -11.53 3.42
C GLN A 99 -15.19 -12.02 4.80
N CYS A 100 -14.62 -11.15 5.61
CA CYS A 100 -14.20 -11.50 6.96
C CYS A 100 -15.42 -11.50 7.90
N THR A 101 -15.55 -12.59 8.66
CA THR A 101 -16.61 -12.80 9.66
C THR A 101 -15.99 -13.35 10.95
N PRO A 102 -16.66 -13.25 12.11
CA PRO A 102 -16.09 -13.74 13.38
C PRO A 102 -15.83 -15.25 13.42
N ASP A 103 -16.56 -16.02 12.66
CA ASP A 103 -16.47 -17.48 12.54
C ASP A 103 -15.45 -17.97 11.52
N LEU A 104 -14.90 -17.05 10.69
CA LEU A 104 -13.89 -17.36 9.68
C LEU A 104 -12.62 -17.94 10.32
N LEU A 105 -12.20 -19.11 9.90
CA LEU A 105 -11.00 -19.79 10.38
C LEU A 105 -9.77 -19.46 9.51
N PRO A 106 -8.57 -19.54 10.04
CA PRO A 106 -7.33 -19.41 9.25
C PRO A 106 -7.26 -20.39 8.08
N SER A 107 -7.75 -21.64 8.27
CA SER A 107 -7.80 -22.67 7.22
C SER A 107 -8.68 -22.30 6.03
N ASP A 108 -9.75 -21.52 6.27
CA ASP A 108 -10.67 -21.09 5.20
C ASP A 108 -10.00 -20.08 4.25
N ILE A 109 -8.96 -19.42 4.71
CA ILE A 109 -8.21 -18.42 3.95
C ILE A 109 -6.93 -18.99 3.35
N ILE A 110 -6.16 -19.70 4.17
CA ILE A 110 -4.85 -20.24 3.78
C ILE A 110 -5.02 -21.53 2.97
N GLY A 111 -6.00 -22.35 3.34
CA GLY A 111 -6.24 -23.67 2.79
C GLY A 111 -6.06 -24.78 3.83
N THR A 112 -6.41 -25.98 3.44
CA THR A 112 -6.44 -27.14 4.33
C THR A 112 -6.03 -28.41 3.63
N GLN A 113 -5.75 -29.47 4.42
CA GLN A 113 -5.59 -30.82 3.90
C GLN A 113 -6.91 -31.56 4.02
N VAL A 114 -7.36 -32.13 2.91
CA VAL A 114 -8.57 -32.93 2.83
C VAL A 114 -8.17 -34.41 2.66
N PHE A 115 -8.68 -35.27 3.54
CA PHE A 115 -8.47 -36.71 3.42
C PHE A 115 -9.38 -37.27 2.33
N ASN A 116 -8.78 -37.98 1.38
CA ASN A 116 -9.51 -38.73 0.34
C ASN A 116 -9.67 -40.20 0.76
N PRO A 117 -10.86 -40.66 1.17
CA PRO A 117 -11.06 -42.04 1.60
C PRO A 117 -10.82 -43.08 0.49
N GLY A 118 -11.02 -42.67 -0.78
CA GLY A 118 -10.87 -43.60 -1.92
C GLY A 118 -9.41 -43.92 -2.25
N SER A 119 -8.48 -42.98 -2.00
CA SER A 119 -7.06 -43.15 -2.23
C SER A 119 -6.26 -43.37 -0.94
N GLY A 120 -6.86 -43.14 0.24
CA GLY A 120 -6.17 -43.20 1.52
C GLY A 120 -5.11 -42.10 1.72
N THR A 121 -5.19 -41.00 0.92
CA THR A 121 -4.19 -39.93 0.91
C THR A 121 -4.80 -38.58 1.27
N PHE A 122 -3.94 -37.67 1.75
CA PHE A 122 -4.32 -36.28 1.93
C PHE A 122 -4.00 -35.47 0.67
N THR A 123 -4.98 -34.69 0.21
CA THR A 123 -4.80 -33.67 -0.83
C THR A 123 -4.85 -32.29 -0.21
N THR A 124 -4.00 -31.37 -0.68
CA THR A 124 -4.01 -29.99 -0.21
C THR A 124 -4.92 -29.15 -1.10
N GLU A 125 -5.88 -28.51 -0.49
CA GLU A 125 -6.72 -27.48 -1.12
C GLU A 125 -6.20 -26.11 -0.69
N LEU A 126 -5.70 -25.33 -1.67
CA LEU A 126 -5.22 -23.98 -1.44
C LEU A 126 -6.40 -23.04 -1.21
N GLY A 127 -6.29 -22.20 -0.19
CA GLY A 127 -7.31 -21.21 0.12
C GLY A 127 -7.25 -19.96 -0.77
N PRO A 128 -8.24 -19.07 -0.64
CA PRO A 128 -8.40 -17.88 -1.48
C PRO A 128 -7.23 -16.88 -1.38
N VAL A 129 -6.38 -16.96 -0.36
CA VAL A 129 -5.18 -16.12 -0.25
C VAL A 129 -4.16 -16.39 -1.36
N HIS A 130 -4.23 -17.56 -2.01
CA HIS A 130 -3.34 -17.93 -3.11
C HIS A 130 -3.77 -17.33 -4.47
N ALA A 131 -4.27 -16.08 -4.46
CA ALA A 131 -4.51 -15.28 -5.65
C ALA A 131 -3.52 -14.10 -5.72
N ASN A 132 -3.29 -13.56 -6.93
CA ASN A 132 -2.38 -12.42 -7.12
C ASN A 132 -2.91 -11.14 -6.42
N VAL A 133 -4.20 -10.89 -6.51
CA VAL A 133 -4.88 -9.77 -5.84
C VAL A 133 -5.95 -10.33 -4.92
N VAL A 134 -5.81 -10.07 -3.64
CA VAL A 134 -6.72 -10.55 -2.60
C VAL A 134 -7.38 -9.35 -1.93
N LEU A 135 -8.70 -9.31 -1.93
CA LEU A 135 -9.49 -8.36 -1.15
C LEU A 135 -10.00 -9.02 0.12
N LEU A 136 -9.52 -8.54 1.26
CA LEU A 136 -9.98 -8.94 2.59
C LEU A 136 -10.99 -7.90 3.07
N ASP A 137 -12.26 -8.20 2.89
CA ASP A 137 -13.31 -7.24 3.20
C ASP A 137 -13.68 -7.31 4.68
N GLU A 138 -13.62 -6.15 5.37
CA GLU A 138 -13.90 -5.99 6.79
C GLU A 138 -12.99 -6.84 7.70
N ILE A 139 -11.65 -6.73 7.52
CA ILE A 139 -10.66 -7.53 8.26
C ILE A 139 -10.82 -7.42 9.78
N ASN A 140 -11.32 -6.29 10.28
CA ASN A 140 -11.59 -6.07 11.70
C ASN A 140 -12.75 -6.90 12.26
N ARG A 141 -13.54 -7.60 11.43
CA ARG A 141 -14.57 -8.55 11.86
C ARG A 141 -14.03 -9.97 12.11
N SER A 142 -12.86 -10.30 11.53
CA SER A 142 -12.28 -11.63 11.76
C SER A 142 -11.58 -11.72 13.11
N SER A 143 -11.49 -12.95 13.66
CA SER A 143 -10.83 -13.21 14.93
C SER A 143 -9.33 -12.80 14.88
N ALA A 144 -8.73 -12.45 16.02
CA ALA A 144 -7.31 -12.11 16.11
C ALA A 144 -6.39 -13.23 15.56
N LYS A 145 -6.79 -14.50 15.71
CA LYS A 145 -6.05 -15.66 15.16
C LYS A 145 -6.06 -15.67 13.64
N THR A 146 -7.20 -15.37 13.04
CA THR A 146 -7.38 -15.30 11.60
C THR A 146 -6.63 -14.11 11.01
N GLN A 147 -6.72 -12.93 11.65
CA GLN A 147 -5.92 -11.76 11.29
C GLN A 147 -4.41 -12.06 11.29
N ALA A 148 -3.90 -12.69 12.36
CA ALA A 148 -2.50 -13.03 12.48
C ALA A 148 -2.00 -13.95 11.35
N ALA A 149 -2.77 -14.98 11.03
CA ALA A 149 -2.42 -15.94 9.95
C ALA A 149 -2.36 -15.25 8.58
N MET A 150 -3.30 -14.35 8.30
CA MET A 150 -3.31 -13.58 7.06
C MET A 150 -2.12 -12.63 6.95
N LEU A 151 -1.82 -11.91 8.02
CA LEU A 151 -0.71 -10.97 8.07
C LEU A 151 0.65 -11.68 8.04
N GLU A 152 0.74 -12.90 8.52
CA GLU A 152 1.91 -13.76 8.35
C GLU A 152 2.08 -14.13 6.87
N ALA A 153 1.04 -14.63 6.21
CA ALA A 153 1.07 -14.96 4.78
C ALA A 153 1.46 -13.75 3.90
N MET A 154 0.99 -12.55 4.25
CA MET A 154 1.37 -11.29 3.58
C MET A 154 2.86 -10.98 3.74
N GLN A 155 3.40 -11.12 4.94
CA GLN A 155 4.78 -10.76 5.25
C GLN A 155 5.76 -11.78 4.68
N GLU A 156 5.50 -13.07 4.91
CA GLU A 156 6.40 -14.16 4.52
C GLU A 156 6.24 -14.54 3.04
N LYS A 157 5.19 -14.04 2.38
CA LYS A 157 4.81 -14.39 0.99
C LYS A 157 4.72 -15.89 0.76
N GLN A 158 4.32 -16.62 1.79
CA GLN A 158 4.12 -18.06 1.78
C GLN A 158 3.16 -18.47 2.89
N ALA A 159 2.58 -19.67 2.78
CA ALA A 159 1.76 -20.25 3.83
C ALA A 159 2.08 -21.73 3.99
N THR A 160 2.04 -22.22 5.22
CA THR A 160 2.28 -23.64 5.53
C THR A 160 0.95 -24.34 5.78
N ILE A 161 0.69 -25.40 5.00
CA ILE A 161 -0.51 -26.22 5.10
C ILE A 161 -0.04 -27.67 5.36
N GLY A 162 -0.36 -28.18 6.54
CA GLY A 162 0.20 -29.45 6.99
C GLY A 162 1.72 -29.37 7.15
N ALA A 163 2.44 -30.25 6.45
CA ALA A 163 3.91 -30.29 6.49
C ALA A 163 4.58 -29.56 5.31
N LYS A 164 3.81 -28.91 4.44
CA LYS A 164 4.34 -28.31 3.20
C LYS A 164 4.08 -26.79 3.16
N THR A 165 5.10 -26.05 2.74
CA THR A 165 5.02 -24.61 2.52
C THR A 165 4.74 -24.30 1.05
N TYR A 166 3.79 -23.42 0.81
CA TYR A 166 3.32 -22.98 -0.50
C TYR A 166 3.62 -21.49 -0.65
N PRO A 167 4.38 -21.08 -1.68
CA PRO A 167 4.62 -19.67 -1.94
C PRO A 167 3.35 -18.97 -2.43
N MET A 168 3.21 -17.68 -2.12
CA MET A 168 2.17 -16.85 -2.72
C MET A 168 2.47 -16.57 -4.18
N PRO A 169 1.45 -16.37 -5.03
CA PRO A 169 1.68 -15.99 -6.42
C PRO A 169 2.38 -14.63 -6.52
N ASN A 170 3.11 -14.44 -7.61
CA ASN A 170 3.83 -13.19 -7.86
C ASN A 170 3.35 -12.56 -9.19
N PRO A 171 2.92 -11.27 -9.21
CA PRO A 171 2.84 -10.33 -8.09
C PRO A 171 1.79 -10.74 -7.05
N PHE A 172 1.96 -10.27 -5.80
CA PHE A 172 1.04 -10.52 -4.69
C PHE A 172 0.65 -9.20 -4.01
N LEU A 173 -0.62 -8.84 -4.10
CA LEU A 173 -1.19 -7.63 -3.52
C LEU A 173 -2.39 -7.98 -2.65
N VAL A 174 -2.33 -7.63 -1.38
CA VAL A 174 -3.48 -7.72 -0.47
C VAL A 174 -4.04 -6.33 -0.22
N LEU A 175 -5.34 -6.22 -0.40
CA LEU A 175 -6.16 -5.07 -0.05
C LEU A 175 -7.02 -5.48 1.13
N ALA A 176 -6.79 -4.91 2.30
CA ALA A 176 -7.63 -5.15 3.46
C ALA A 176 -8.52 -3.93 3.70
N THR A 177 -9.80 -4.14 3.97
CA THR A 177 -10.72 -3.04 4.31
C THR A 177 -11.07 -3.05 5.78
N GLN A 178 -11.23 -1.85 6.34
CA GLN A 178 -11.79 -1.62 7.66
C GLN A 178 -13.00 -0.70 7.51
N ASN A 179 -14.07 -1.01 8.22
CA ASN A 179 -15.20 -0.13 8.37
C ASN A 179 -15.07 0.64 9.70
N PRO A 180 -14.92 1.97 9.67
CA PRO A 180 -14.77 2.77 10.88
C PRO A 180 -16.05 2.93 11.70
N ILE A 181 -17.22 2.61 11.12
CA ILE A 181 -18.53 2.83 11.76
C ILE A 181 -18.96 1.63 12.59
N ASP A 182 -18.51 0.42 12.25
CA ASP A 182 -18.89 -0.81 12.93
C ASP A 182 -18.04 -1.02 14.18
N GLU A 183 -18.57 -0.66 15.34
CA GLU A 183 -17.91 -0.88 16.64
C GLU A 183 -18.30 -2.23 17.26
N GLU A 184 -19.53 -2.71 17.04
CA GLU A 184 -20.01 -3.98 17.60
C GLU A 184 -19.46 -5.20 16.85
N GLY A 185 -18.88 -6.15 17.59
CA GLY A 185 -18.36 -7.41 17.04
C GLY A 185 -17.08 -7.26 16.25
N THR A 186 -16.32 -6.18 16.44
CA THR A 186 -15.04 -5.95 15.76
C THR A 186 -13.85 -6.23 16.68
N TYR A 187 -12.78 -6.77 16.09
CA TYR A 187 -11.48 -6.94 16.70
C TYR A 187 -10.53 -5.89 16.12
N VAL A 188 -10.16 -4.90 16.93
CA VAL A 188 -9.22 -3.85 16.49
C VAL A 188 -7.91 -4.50 16.03
N LEU A 189 -7.45 -4.13 14.83
CA LEU A 189 -6.11 -4.55 14.39
C LEU A 189 -5.05 -3.91 15.29
N PRO A 190 -4.19 -4.72 15.93
CA PRO A 190 -3.08 -4.17 16.70
C PRO A 190 -2.16 -3.31 15.83
N GLN A 191 -1.61 -2.25 16.41
CA GLN A 191 -0.72 -1.31 15.72
C GLN A 191 0.45 -2.01 15.00
N ALA A 192 1.08 -2.99 15.64
CA ALA A 192 2.16 -3.78 15.07
C ALA A 192 1.74 -4.59 13.81
N GLN A 193 0.46 -4.89 13.69
CA GLN A 193 -0.12 -5.56 12.53
C GLN A 193 -0.43 -4.56 11.42
N MET A 194 -0.97 -3.39 11.75
CA MET A 194 -1.22 -2.32 10.79
C MET A 194 0.08 -1.83 10.14
N ASP A 195 1.18 -1.79 10.87
CA ASP A 195 2.51 -1.35 10.37
C ASP A 195 3.08 -2.25 9.25
N ARG A 196 2.48 -3.42 9.00
CA ARG A 196 2.84 -4.32 7.88
C ARG A 196 2.27 -3.88 6.54
N PHE A 197 1.23 -3.06 6.54
CA PHE A 197 0.71 -2.47 5.31
C PHE A 197 1.64 -1.35 4.84
N LEU A 198 1.91 -1.30 3.54
CA LEU A 198 2.70 -0.23 2.93
C LEU A 198 1.99 1.11 3.10
N LEU A 199 0.70 1.13 2.74
CA LEU A 199 -0.14 2.31 2.72
C LEU A 199 -1.47 2.08 3.44
N LYS A 200 -2.01 3.16 4.03
CA LYS A 200 -3.42 3.25 4.42
C LYS A 200 -4.06 4.44 3.69
N THR A 201 -5.18 4.22 3.01
CA THR A 201 -5.97 5.30 2.41
C THR A 201 -7.40 5.28 2.91
N ILE A 202 -7.99 6.45 3.02
CA ILE A 202 -9.42 6.64 3.27
C ILE A 202 -10.10 6.73 1.92
N VAL A 203 -11.16 5.95 1.75
CA VAL A 203 -12.00 5.99 0.55
C VAL A 203 -13.26 6.76 0.91
N ASP A 204 -13.32 8.00 0.45
CA ASP A 204 -14.44 8.89 0.68
C ASP A 204 -15.53 8.74 -0.40
N TYR A 205 -16.69 9.34 -0.14
CA TYR A 205 -17.76 9.43 -1.12
C TYR A 205 -17.28 10.16 -2.39
N PRO A 206 -17.74 9.74 -3.58
CA PRO A 206 -17.50 10.49 -4.80
C PRO A 206 -18.09 11.92 -4.70
N SER A 207 -17.54 12.82 -5.50
CA SER A 207 -18.16 14.13 -5.62
C SER A 207 -19.54 14.04 -6.29
N PRO A 208 -20.46 15.00 -6.09
CA PRO A 208 -21.75 15.02 -6.80
C PRO A 208 -21.60 14.95 -8.33
N ALA A 209 -20.52 15.51 -8.89
CA ALA A 209 -20.23 15.41 -10.32
C ALA A 209 -19.86 13.99 -10.74
N ASP A 210 -19.06 13.28 -9.92
CA ASP A 210 -18.68 11.89 -10.15
C ASP A 210 -19.88 10.96 -10.00
N GLU A 211 -20.79 11.22 -9.04
CA GLU A 211 -22.02 10.44 -8.89
C GLU A 211 -22.91 10.58 -10.14
N VAL A 212 -23.05 11.78 -10.69
CA VAL A 212 -23.77 11.99 -11.96
C VAL A 212 -23.12 11.23 -13.10
N GLU A 213 -21.78 11.21 -13.17
CA GLU A 213 -21.05 10.45 -14.19
C GLU A 213 -21.23 8.93 -14.01
N MET A 214 -21.23 8.41 -12.78
CA MET A 214 -21.55 7.02 -12.48
C MET A 214 -22.95 6.64 -13.00
N LEU A 215 -23.96 7.48 -12.76
CA LEU A 215 -25.33 7.25 -13.24
C LEU A 215 -25.41 7.30 -14.78
N ARG A 216 -24.67 8.19 -15.43
CA ARG A 216 -24.58 8.23 -16.90
C ARG A 216 -23.99 6.94 -17.45
N ARG A 217 -22.88 6.45 -16.89
CA ARG A 217 -22.22 5.20 -17.30
C ARG A 217 -23.09 3.99 -17.04
N LEU A 218 -23.83 3.97 -15.94
CA LEU A 218 -24.80 2.92 -15.66
C LEU A 218 -25.90 2.91 -16.72
N LYS A 219 -26.50 4.05 -17.02
CA LYS A 219 -27.57 4.19 -18.01
C LYS A 219 -27.14 3.83 -19.43
N SER A 220 -25.87 4.10 -19.79
CA SER A 220 -25.31 3.75 -21.10
C SER A 220 -24.87 2.28 -21.22
N GLY A 221 -24.97 1.47 -20.16
CA GLY A 221 -24.48 0.09 -20.13
C GLY A 221 -22.96 -0.04 -20.00
N ALA A 222 -22.21 1.06 -19.90
CA ALA A 222 -20.75 1.04 -19.84
C ALA A 222 -20.21 0.33 -18.58
N LEU A 223 -21.01 0.22 -17.52
CA LEU A 223 -20.67 -0.47 -16.28
C LEU A 223 -21.18 -1.91 -16.21
N GLU A 224 -21.97 -2.39 -17.17
CA GLU A 224 -22.57 -3.73 -17.16
C GLU A 224 -21.52 -4.85 -17.26
N SER A 225 -20.46 -4.65 -18.07
CA SER A 225 -19.37 -5.60 -18.15
C SER A 225 -18.49 -5.51 -16.90
N ARG A 226 -18.53 -6.54 -16.07
CA ARG A 226 -17.67 -6.65 -14.88
C ARG A 226 -16.22 -6.99 -15.21
N THR A 227 -15.95 -7.55 -16.37
CA THR A 227 -14.61 -7.94 -16.81
C THR A 227 -14.05 -6.94 -17.80
N VAL A 228 -12.82 -6.55 -17.60
CA VAL A 228 -12.01 -5.71 -18.51
C VAL A 228 -10.98 -6.64 -19.14
N PRO A 229 -10.71 -6.55 -20.45
CA PRO A 229 -9.61 -7.30 -21.02
C PRO A 229 -8.27 -6.85 -20.40
N PRO A 230 -7.33 -7.77 -20.18
CA PRO A 230 -6.02 -7.40 -19.66
C PRO A 230 -5.29 -6.52 -20.70
N VAL A 231 -4.69 -5.43 -20.22
CA VAL A 231 -3.89 -4.50 -21.04
C VAL A 231 -2.41 -4.56 -20.70
N VAL A 232 -2.09 -5.18 -19.56
CA VAL A 232 -0.73 -5.36 -19.05
C VAL A 232 -0.62 -6.78 -18.50
N SER A 233 0.49 -7.45 -18.76
CA SER A 233 0.73 -8.80 -18.24
C SER A 233 1.26 -8.76 -16.80
N ARG A 234 1.14 -9.90 -16.09
CA ARG A 234 1.80 -10.06 -14.77
C ARG A 234 3.31 -9.88 -14.85
N GLN A 235 3.93 -10.26 -15.97
CA GLN A 235 5.37 -10.09 -16.17
C GLN A 235 5.74 -8.60 -16.29
N ASP A 236 4.91 -7.79 -16.94
CA ASP A 236 5.11 -6.33 -16.99
C ASP A 236 5.00 -5.70 -15.60
N VAL A 237 4.08 -6.19 -14.76
CA VAL A 237 3.98 -5.73 -13.35
C VAL A 237 5.25 -6.07 -12.57
N LEU A 238 5.79 -7.28 -12.72
CA LEU A 238 7.04 -7.68 -12.07
C LEU A 238 8.22 -6.83 -12.56
N TRP A 239 8.25 -6.52 -13.84
CA TRP A 239 9.24 -5.61 -14.41
C TRP A 239 9.09 -4.18 -13.84
N LEU A 240 7.86 -3.65 -13.72
CA LEU A 240 7.61 -2.36 -13.06
C LEU A 240 8.04 -2.36 -11.59
N GLN A 241 7.84 -3.47 -10.86
CA GLN A 241 8.31 -3.63 -9.48
C GLN A 241 9.83 -3.60 -9.39
N ASP A 242 10.52 -4.27 -10.33
CA ASP A 242 11.98 -4.23 -10.40
C ASP A 242 12.47 -2.81 -10.73
N LEU A 243 11.85 -2.18 -11.72
CA LEU A 243 12.18 -0.82 -12.12
C LEU A 243 11.99 0.18 -10.98
N SER A 244 10.90 0.05 -10.22
CA SER A 244 10.63 0.90 -9.03
C SER A 244 11.76 0.82 -8.00
N ARG A 245 12.37 -0.35 -7.80
CA ARG A 245 13.54 -0.51 -6.91
C ARG A 245 14.81 0.16 -7.43
N ARG A 246 14.90 0.40 -8.74
CA ARG A 246 16.03 1.07 -9.42
C ARG A 246 15.87 2.59 -9.49
N VAL A 247 14.69 3.14 -9.13
CA VAL A 247 14.46 4.60 -9.05
C VAL A 247 15.44 5.22 -8.08
N TYR A 248 16.13 6.25 -8.54
CA TYR A 248 17.15 6.92 -7.74
C TYR A 248 16.57 7.75 -6.61
N VAL A 249 17.13 7.60 -5.42
CA VAL A 249 16.80 8.42 -4.24
C VAL A 249 18.07 9.10 -3.75
N ASP A 250 18.08 10.43 -3.73
CA ASP A 250 19.20 11.20 -3.24
C ASP A 250 19.37 11.04 -1.72
N GLU A 251 20.63 11.06 -1.25
CA GLU A 251 20.95 10.93 0.17
C GLU A 251 20.28 12.02 1.03
N ALA A 252 20.12 13.23 0.49
CA ALA A 252 19.41 14.31 1.18
C ALA A 252 17.93 13.97 1.38
N LEU A 253 17.30 13.27 0.41
CA LEU A 253 15.93 12.80 0.55
C LEU A 253 15.80 11.63 1.53
N LEU A 254 16.78 10.74 1.59
CA LEU A 254 16.81 9.69 2.61
C LEU A 254 16.90 10.30 4.01
N ARG A 255 17.73 11.30 4.21
CA ARG A 255 17.82 12.05 5.47
C ARG A 255 16.52 12.79 5.78
N TYR A 256 15.91 13.42 4.80
CA TYR A 256 14.61 14.08 4.95
C TYR A 256 13.51 13.11 5.40
N ILE A 257 13.42 11.93 4.79
CA ILE A 257 12.48 10.86 5.19
C ILE A 257 12.73 10.43 6.65
N VAL A 258 14.00 10.20 7.02
CA VAL A 258 14.38 9.86 8.39
C VAL A 258 13.99 10.97 9.37
N GLN A 259 14.21 12.24 9.02
CA GLN A 259 13.79 13.38 9.84
C GLN A 259 12.27 13.44 10.03
N ILE A 260 11.47 13.21 8.98
CA ILE A 260 10.02 13.13 9.10
C ILE A 260 9.63 12.05 10.13
N VAL A 261 10.17 10.85 9.99
CA VAL A 261 9.85 9.74 10.90
C VAL A 261 10.37 10.01 12.31
N HIS A 262 11.54 10.60 12.46
CA HIS A 262 12.11 11.00 13.75
C HIS A 262 11.25 12.07 14.44
N ALA A 263 10.77 13.07 13.71
CA ALA A 263 9.88 14.11 14.23
C ALA A 263 8.58 13.53 14.82
N THR A 264 8.07 12.41 14.29
CA THR A 264 6.89 11.75 14.86
C THR A 264 7.16 11.13 16.24
N ARG A 265 8.42 10.80 16.58
CA ARG A 265 8.82 10.20 17.86
C ARG A 265 9.27 11.25 18.87
N HIS A 266 9.81 12.36 18.39
CA HIS A 266 10.40 13.45 19.17
C HIS A 266 9.71 14.77 18.82
N GLY A 267 8.37 14.76 18.87
CA GLY A 267 7.55 15.90 18.46
C GLY A 267 7.95 17.22 19.15
N GLY A 268 8.39 17.16 20.41
CA GLY A 268 8.81 18.35 21.15
C GLY A 268 10.01 19.10 20.57
N ASP A 269 10.84 18.44 19.75
CA ASP A 269 12.00 19.06 19.11
C ASP A 269 11.63 19.80 17.80
N TYR A 270 10.45 19.51 17.23
CA TYR A 270 10.04 19.95 15.89
C TYR A 270 8.72 20.70 15.85
N LEU A 271 7.85 20.49 16.83
CA LEU A 271 6.48 21.01 16.87
C LEU A 271 6.23 21.85 18.13
N PRO A 272 5.31 22.80 18.09
CA PRO A 272 4.79 23.45 19.29
C PRO A 272 4.33 22.40 20.32
N GLN A 273 4.53 22.69 21.61
CA GLN A 273 4.30 21.74 22.70
C GLN A 273 2.86 21.17 22.71
N GLU A 274 1.86 21.97 22.34
CA GLU A 274 0.46 21.54 22.22
C GLU A 274 0.28 20.46 21.15
N GLN A 275 0.93 20.62 20.01
CA GLN A 275 0.84 19.65 18.91
C GLN A 275 1.68 18.38 19.19
N ALA A 276 2.84 18.54 19.82
CA ALA A 276 3.68 17.42 20.20
C ALA A 276 2.97 16.47 21.18
N ARG A 277 2.15 17.01 22.07
CA ARG A 277 1.34 16.24 23.05
C ARG A 277 0.19 15.45 22.41
N CYS A 278 -0.17 15.74 21.16
CA CYS A 278 -1.24 15.00 20.48
C CYS A 278 -0.83 13.62 19.99
N LEU A 279 0.47 13.28 20.01
CA LEU A 279 0.98 11.97 19.63
C LEU A 279 1.44 11.19 20.87
N GLU A 280 0.84 10.03 21.07
CA GLU A 280 1.24 9.07 22.12
C GLU A 280 2.42 8.25 21.65
N TYR A 281 2.36 7.71 20.43
CA TYR A 281 3.43 6.95 19.80
C TYR A 281 3.69 7.41 18.37
N GLY A 282 4.98 7.58 18.03
CA GLY A 282 5.45 7.88 16.69
C GLY A 282 5.66 6.63 15.83
N ALA A 283 5.94 6.84 14.56
CA ALA A 283 6.08 5.79 13.57
C ALA A 283 7.36 4.96 13.77
N SER A 284 7.29 3.66 13.47
CA SER A 284 8.42 2.72 13.51
C SER A 284 9.43 2.98 12.36
N PRO A 285 10.64 2.37 12.38
CA PRO A 285 11.55 2.43 11.24
C PRO A 285 10.96 1.90 9.93
N ARG A 286 9.94 1.04 9.99
CA ARG A 286 9.19 0.57 8.80
C ARG A 286 8.55 1.72 8.04
N ALA A 287 8.20 2.82 8.70
CA ALA A 287 7.68 4.00 8.03
C ALA A 287 8.69 4.62 7.06
N ALA A 288 9.97 4.69 7.42
CA ALA A 288 11.01 5.20 6.54
C ALA A 288 11.19 4.29 5.30
N ILE A 289 11.18 2.98 5.50
CA ILE A 289 11.22 1.99 4.40
C ILE A 289 9.99 2.16 3.50
N ALA A 290 8.80 2.29 4.10
CA ALA A 290 7.56 2.51 3.35
C ALA A 290 7.56 3.82 2.56
N PHE A 291 8.14 4.91 3.10
CA PHE A 291 8.30 6.17 2.37
C PHE A 291 9.16 6.00 1.14
N VAL A 292 10.33 5.38 1.25
CA VAL A 292 11.22 5.14 0.11
C VAL A 292 10.50 4.30 -0.93
N GLN A 293 9.90 3.20 -0.53
CA GLN A 293 9.19 2.28 -1.42
C GLN A 293 8.02 2.96 -2.14
N ALA A 294 7.20 3.71 -1.41
CA ALA A 294 6.05 4.43 -1.96
C ALA A 294 6.48 5.61 -2.85
N ALA A 295 7.51 6.37 -2.45
CA ALA A 295 8.01 7.49 -3.23
C ALA A 295 8.66 7.04 -4.55
N CYS A 296 9.41 5.93 -4.55
CA CYS A 296 9.96 5.33 -5.77
C CYS A 296 8.86 4.89 -6.73
N ALA A 297 7.84 4.17 -6.22
CA ALA A 297 6.69 3.77 -7.03
C ALA A 297 5.94 4.99 -7.57
N HIS A 298 5.72 6.02 -6.74
CA HIS A 298 5.05 7.25 -7.14
C HIS A 298 5.83 8.02 -8.21
N ALA A 299 7.16 8.14 -8.08
CA ALA A 299 8.01 8.75 -9.09
C ALA A 299 7.93 8.01 -10.44
N LEU A 300 7.98 6.66 -10.41
CA LEU A 300 7.87 5.83 -11.60
C LEU A 300 6.51 5.97 -12.28
N ILE A 301 5.42 6.02 -11.51
CA ILE A 301 4.05 6.27 -12.01
C ILE A 301 4.00 7.59 -12.81
N HIS A 302 4.78 8.59 -12.38
CA HIS A 302 4.90 9.88 -13.07
C HIS A 302 6.00 9.92 -14.13
N GLY A 303 6.54 8.77 -14.55
CA GLY A 303 7.54 8.63 -15.61
C GLY A 303 8.92 9.18 -15.25
N ARG A 304 9.28 9.21 -13.97
CA ARG A 304 10.59 9.70 -13.49
C ARG A 304 11.47 8.56 -13.00
N ASP A 305 12.75 8.70 -13.25
CA ASP A 305 13.83 7.79 -12.82
C ASP A 305 14.43 8.16 -11.45
N HIS A 306 13.93 9.23 -10.84
CA HIS A 306 14.37 9.72 -9.54
C HIS A 306 13.21 10.26 -8.70
N VAL A 307 13.36 10.19 -7.37
CA VAL A 307 12.39 10.70 -6.40
C VAL A 307 12.58 12.20 -6.20
N LEU A 308 11.48 12.93 -6.14
CA LEU A 308 11.43 14.34 -5.74
C LEU A 308 10.89 14.50 -4.31
N PRO A 309 11.15 15.61 -3.62
CA PRO A 309 10.53 15.91 -2.32
C PRO A 309 9.01 15.83 -2.36
N ASP A 310 8.41 16.19 -3.50
CA ASP A 310 6.96 16.15 -3.69
C ASP A 310 6.39 14.73 -3.69
N ASP A 311 7.17 13.71 -4.07
CA ASP A 311 6.74 12.31 -3.97
C ASP A 311 6.62 11.88 -2.50
N VAL A 312 7.59 12.26 -1.68
CA VAL A 312 7.56 12.01 -0.23
C VAL A 312 6.37 12.73 0.39
N ARG A 313 6.13 14.00 0.02
CA ARG A 313 5.00 14.79 0.49
C ARG A 313 3.65 14.22 0.06
N ALA A 314 3.53 13.74 -1.17
CA ALA A 314 2.32 13.12 -1.68
C ALA A 314 1.96 11.85 -0.88
N MET A 315 2.94 11.04 -0.52
CA MET A 315 2.74 9.77 0.19
C MET A 315 2.58 9.93 1.72
N ARG A 316 2.84 11.10 2.30
CA ARG A 316 2.92 11.29 3.76
C ARG A 316 1.71 10.77 4.54
N TYR A 317 0.52 11.07 4.07
CA TYR A 317 -0.70 10.63 4.77
C TYR A 317 -0.94 9.14 4.62
N MET A 318 -0.72 8.59 3.42
CA MET A 318 -0.92 7.18 3.17
C MET A 318 0.10 6.31 3.93
N VAL A 319 1.33 6.81 4.12
CA VAL A 319 2.37 6.09 4.87
C VAL A 319 2.21 6.24 6.37
N LEU A 320 1.86 7.43 6.88
CA LEU A 320 1.89 7.71 8.32
C LEU A 320 0.57 7.45 9.04
N ARG A 321 -0.58 7.58 8.38
CA ARG A 321 -1.91 7.59 9.00
C ARG A 321 -2.20 6.39 9.90
N HIS A 322 -1.68 5.21 9.56
CA HIS A 322 -1.86 3.97 10.33
C HIS A 322 -0.67 3.64 11.22
N ARG A 323 0.32 4.53 11.30
CA ARG A 323 1.56 4.35 12.07
C ARG A 323 1.68 5.31 13.25
N LEU A 324 0.83 6.33 13.28
CA LEU A 324 0.78 7.31 14.35
C LEU A 324 -0.38 6.98 15.29
N ILE A 325 -0.12 7.00 16.59
CA ILE A 325 -1.15 6.82 17.61
C ILE A 325 -1.40 8.19 18.25
N PRO A 326 -2.55 8.81 18.00
CA PRO A 326 -2.91 10.03 18.69
C PRO A 326 -3.29 9.75 20.14
N VAL A 327 -3.06 10.71 21.02
CA VAL A 327 -3.54 10.66 22.40
C VAL A 327 -5.06 10.67 22.40
N SER A 328 -5.66 9.69 23.08
CA SER A 328 -7.10 9.66 23.27
C SER A 328 -7.52 10.79 24.21
N TYR A 329 -8.54 11.57 23.85
CA TYR A 329 -9.08 12.67 24.66
C TYR A 329 -9.57 12.22 26.05
N THR A 330 -9.75 10.93 26.29
CA THR A 330 -10.14 10.37 27.59
C THR A 330 -9.06 10.51 28.67
N HIS A 331 -7.83 10.85 28.30
CA HIS A 331 -6.71 11.06 29.23
C HIS A 331 -6.36 12.54 29.47
N LEU A 332 -7.13 13.48 28.90
CA LEU A 332 -6.87 14.94 29.02
C LEU A 332 -7.79 15.64 30.03
N THR A 333 -8.54 14.88 30.84
CA THR A 333 -9.36 15.39 31.96
C THR A 333 -8.70 15.17 33.31
#